data_1013318c4d62a4af068bdb1eb843de9e
#
_entry.id   1013318c4d62a4af068bdb1eb843de9e
#
_cell.length_a   1.000
_cell.length_b   1.000
_cell.length_c   1.000
_cell.angle_alpha   90.00
_cell.angle_beta   90.00
_cell.angle_gamma   90.00
#
_symmetry.space_group_name_H-M   'P 1'
#
loop_
_entity.id
_entity.type
_entity.pdbx_description
1 polymer ?
#
loop_
_entity_poly.entity_id
_entity_poly.type
_entity_poly.pdbx_seq_one_letter_code
_entity_poly.pdbx_strand_id
1 'polypeptide(L)'
;PYIAKENTFTPSLTLTQNCGNHTLLAGVQGYFTRLNETGLYIISAEEERGNPYFGIPYTSIGKKHANEFGFFVQDEWNILPNLTVVPGLRLDTHSSGEEYTTSQKVSDHAFPQTHFSKTSFNPRLAIKYSVSPSFVLRANIGTGFRAPYGFSEDLHLCSGSPRVWKSSSLKGERSISYNLSADYYARNVQLSANIFRTDLKDKIQFAPASDEVKKFGYTYQWENVDDAYVQGIELGVKWNPFRDFKAGVNWTINQGKFKHERAEWSDPESDECKEAPQRLAYAKD
;
A
#
# COMPACT_ATOMS: atom_id res chain seq x y z
N PRO A 1 -27.97 6.54 -9.04
CA PRO A 1 -27.74 5.44 -8.11
C PRO A 1 -26.46 4.69 -8.47
N TYR A 2 -25.75 4.17 -7.46
CA TYR A 2 -24.56 3.34 -7.60
C TYR A 2 -24.77 2.05 -6.79
N ILE A 3 -24.46 0.92 -7.38
CA ILE A 3 -24.55 -0.39 -6.75
C ILE A 3 -23.25 -1.12 -7.02
N ALA A 4 -22.60 -1.64 -5.97
CA ALA A 4 -21.40 -2.43 -6.07
C ALA A 4 -21.54 -3.74 -5.29
N LYS A 5 -20.99 -4.82 -5.85
CA LYS A 5 -20.89 -6.12 -5.20
C LYS A 5 -19.47 -6.63 -5.30
N GLU A 6 -18.83 -6.74 -4.15
CA GLU A 6 -17.47 -7.29 -4.02
C GLU A 6 -17.52 -8.69 -3.43
N ASN A 7 -16.70 -9.58 -3.98
CA ASN A 7 -16.49 -10.92 -3.45
C ASN A 7 -14.98 -11.15 -3.36
N THR A 8 -14.52 -11.54 -2.19
CA THR A 8 -13.12 -11.84 -1.92
C THR A 8 -12.97 -13.25 -1.39
N PHE A 9 -12.01 -13.99 -1.96
CA PHE A 9 -11.66 -15.35 -1.54
C PHE A 9 -10.16 -15.41 -1.23
N THR A 10 -9.81 -15.82 -0.01
CA THR A 10 -8.43 -15.78 0.52
C THR A 10 -7.99 -17.15 1.05
N PRO A 11 -7.72 -18.14 0.19
CA PRO A 11 -7.22 -19.44 0.64
C PRO A 11 -5.77 -19.35 1.11
N SER A 12 -5.42 -20.09 2.15
CA SER A 12 -4.05 -20.25 2.59
C SER A 12 -3.78 -21.67 3.09
N LEU A 13 -2.59 -22.17 2.79
CA LEU A 13 -2.08 -23.42 3.32
C LEU A 13 -0.65 -23.18 3.81
N THR A 14 -0.38 -23.60 5.04
CA THR A 14 0.94 -23.45 5.67
C THR A 14 1.36 -24.76 6.26
N LEU A 15 2.62 -25.14 6.03
CA LEU A 15 3.28 -26.29 6.59
C LEU A 15 4.44 -25.84 7.46
N THR A 16 4.55 -26.40 8.65
CA THR A 16 5.66 -26.15 9.58
C THR A 16 6.34 -27.48 9.92
N GLN A 17 7.66 -27.52 9.78
CA GLN A 17 8.48 -28.69 10.09
C GLN A 17 9.64 -28.29 10.99
N ASN A 18 9.73 -28.91 12.15
CA ASN A 18 10.87 -28.77 13.05
C ASN A 18 11.93 -29.82 12.71
N CYS A 19 13.18 -29.39 12.57
CA CYS A 19 14.32 -30.25 12.27
C CYS A 19 15.57 -29.75 13.00
N GLY A 20 15.84 -30.31 14.19
CA GLY A 20 16.96 -29.87 15.03
C GLY A 20 16.88 -28.38 15.40
N ASN A 21 17.86 -27.58 14.96
CA ASN A 21 17.91 -26.16 15.21
C ASN A 21 17.12 -25.31 14.20
N HIS A 22 16.37 -25.93 13.30
CA HIS A 22 15.61 -25.30 12.24
C HIS A 22 14.10 -25.51 12.45
N THR A 23 13.33 -24.44 12.22
CA THR A 23 11.89 -24.52 12.06
C THR A 23 11.56 -23.99 10.68
N LEU A 24 11.35 -24.91 9.75
CA LEU A 24 10.99 -24.60 8.36
C LEU A 24 9.50 -24.31 8.27
N LEU A 25 9.17 -23.20 7.64
CA LEU A 25 7.82 -22.79 7.32
C LEU A 25 7.71 -22.59 5.81
N ALA A 26 6.77 -23.27 5.17
CA ALA A 26 6.46 -23.08 3.76
C ALA A 26 4.96 -23.00 3.55
N GLY A 27 4.52 -22.26 2.54
CA GLY A 27 3.10 -22.17 2.28
C GLY A 27 2.75 -21.47 0.97
N VAL A 28 1.46 -21.53 0.69
CA VAL A 28 0.82 -20.82 -0.42
C VAL A 28 -0.33 -19.97 0.11
N GLN A 29 -0.55 -18.83 -0.51
CA GLN A 29 -1.61 -17.92 -0.15
C GLN A 29 -2.20 -17.32 -1.43
N GLY A 30 -3.53 -17.30 -1.51
CA GLY A 30 -4.26 -16.65 -2.57
C GLY A 30 -5.08 -15.47 -2.05
N TYR A 31 -5.24 -14.45 -2.89
CA TYR A 31 -6.18 -13.36 -2.70
C TYR A 31 -6.85 -13.08 -4.04
N PHE A 32 -8.13 -13.35 -4.12
CA PHE A 32 -8.90 -13.26 -5.35
C PHE A 32 -10.12 -12.39 -5.12
N THR A 33 -10.12 -11.20 -5.69
CA THR A 33 -11.23 -10.25 -5.56
C THR A 33 -11.88 -9.98 -6.89
N ARG A 34 -13.19 -9.92 -6.88
CA ARG A 34 -14.06 -9.52 -7.99
C ARG A 34 -15.00 -8.43 -7.50
N LEU A 35 -14.99 -7.30 -8.19
CA LEU A 35 -15.93 -6.21 -7.97
C LEU A 35 -16.78 -6.03 -9.24
N ASN A 36 -18.10 -6.11 -9.09
CA ASN A 36 -19.05 -5.73 -10.11
C ASN A 36 -19.77 -4.48 -9.64
N GLU A 37 -19.74 -3.45 -10.45
CA GLU A 37 -20.39 -2.18 -10.13
C GLU A 37 -21.30 -1.73 -11.25
N THR A 38 -22.36 -1.04 -10.90
CA THR A 38 -23.30 -0.41 -11.83
C THR A 38 -23.56 1.00 -11.34
N GLY A 39 -23.31 1.98 -12.18
CA GLY A 39 -23.52 3.38 -11.88
C GLY A 39 -24.35 4.08 -12.96
N LEU A 40 -25.07 5.11 -12.57
CA LEU A 40 -25.75 6.03 -13.47
C LEU A 40 -24.95 7.31 -13.57
N TYR A 41 -24.60 7.70 -14.78
CA TYR A 41 -23.76 8.86 -15.08
C TYR A 41 -24.42 9.78 -16.09
N ILE A 42 -23.93 11.01 -16.21
CA ILE A 42 -24.37 11.99 -17.19
C ILE A 42 -23.11 12.58 -17.82
N ILE A 43 -23.12 12.71 -19.15
CA ILE A 43 -22.09 13.47 -19.86
C ILE A 43 -22.40 14.96 -19.63
N SER A 44 -21.57 15.64 -18.86
CA SER A 44 -21.77 17.05 -18.48
C SER A 44 -20.51 17.91 -18.65
N ALA A 45 -19.42 17.34 -19.14
CA ALA A 45 -18.21 18.09 -19.42
C ALA A 45 -18.47 19.05 -20.60
N GLU A 46 -18.03 20.30 -20.46
CA GLU A 46 -18.25 21.35 -21.46
C GLU A 46 -17.69 20.99 -22.84
N GLU A 47 -16.55 20.27 -22.84
CA GLU A 47 -15.87 19.78 -24.04
C GLU A 47 -16.72 18.75 -24.81
N GLU A 48 -17.66 18.13 -24.12
CA GLU A 48 -18.57 17.11 -24.67
C GLU A 48 -19.94 17.68 -25.11
N ARG A 49 -20.14 19.01 -25.14
CA ARG A 49 -21.41 19.61 -25.55
C ARG A 49 -21.88 19.23 -26.95
N GLY A 50 -20.96 18.89 -27.83
CA GLY A 50 -21.27 18.39 -29.18
C GLY A 50 -21.70 16.91 -29.23
N ASN A 51 -21.63 16.17 -28.11
CA ASN A 51 -22.02 14.78 -28.03
C ASN A 51 -23.57 14.70 -28.05
N PRO A 52 -24.17 13.88 -28.93
CA PRO A 52 -25.62 13.74 -29.02
C PRO A 52 -26.28 13.22 -27.72
N TYR A 53 -25.50 12.67 -26.81
CA TYR A 53 -25.95 12.19 -25.49
C TYR A 53 -25.62 13.15 -24.34
N PHE A 54 -25.18 14.36 -24.62
CA PHE A 54 -24.90 15.36 -23.61
C PHE A 54 -26.14 15.64 -22.75
N GLY A 55 -25.96 15.57 -21.42
CA GLY A 55 -27.05 15.75 -20.45
C GLY A 55 -28.00 14.58 -20.31
N ILE A 56 -27.85 13.50 -21.09
CA ILE A 56 -28.69 12.30 -21.03
C ILE A 56 -28.07 11.28 -20.09
N PRO A 57 -28.81 10.78 -19.07
CA PRO A 57 -28.30 9.74 -18.18
C PRO A 57 -27.99 8.43 -18.92
N TYR A 58 -26.87 7.79 -18.58
CA TYR A 58 -26.49 6.50 -19.10
C TYR A 58 -25.95 5.60 -17.98
N THR A 59 -26.08 4.29 -18.18
CA THR A 59 -25.57 3.29 -17.23
C THR A 59 -24.16 2.84 -17.63
N SER A 60 -23.25 2.75 -16.66
CA SER A 60 -21.98 2.07 -16.80
C SER A 60 -21.94 0.84 -15.90
N ILE A 61 -21.48 -0.28 -16.44
CA ILE A 61 -21.25 -1.53 -15.74
C ILE A 61 -19.74 -1.77 -15.73
N GLY A 62 -19.15 -1.76 -14.54
CA GLY A 62 -17.74 -2.05 -14.31
C GLY A 62 -17.56 -3.47 -13.80
N LYS A 63 -16.58 -4.19 -14.36
CA LYS A 63 -16.11 -5.48 -13.86
C LYS A 63 -14.63 -5.35 -13.55
N LYS A 64 -14.27 -5.51 -12.28
CA LYS A 64 -12.91 -5.38 -11.82
C LYS A 64 -12.44 -6.67 -11.16
N HIS A 65 -11.16 -6.96 -11.31
CA HIS A 65 -10.54 -8.07 -10.62
C HIS A 65 -9.16 -7.69 -10.09
N ALA A 66 -8.82 -8.24 -8.93
CA ALA A 66 -7.47 -8.24 -8.39
C ALA A 66 -7.18 -9.64 -7.86
N ASN A 67 -6.15 -10.27 -8.38
CA ASN A 67 -5.73 -11.61 -8.00
C ASN A 67 -4.28 -11.57 -7.60
N GLU A 68 -3.98 -12.20 -6.48
CA GLU A 68 -2.63 -12.45 -6.03
C GLU A 68 -2.51 -13.91 -5.62
N PHE A 69 -1.44 -14.55 -6.04
CA PHE A 69 -1.08 -15.87 -5.58
C PHE A 69 0.39 -15.87 -5.20
N GLY A 70 0.66 -16.23 -3.95
CA GLY A 70 1.98 -16.22 -3.36
C GLY A 70 2.41 -17.59 -2.87
N PHE A 71 3.68 -17.93 -3.13
CA PHE A 71 4.42 -18.99 -2.49
C PHE A 71 5.47 -18.39 -1.57
N PHE A 72 5.62 -18.93 -0.38
CA PHE A 72 6.64 -18.47 0.56
C PHE A 72 7.33 -19.64 1.28
N VAL A 73 8.58 -19.40 1.63
CA VAL A 73 9.39 -20.27 2.47
C VAL A 73 10.22 -19.43 3.44
N GLN A 74 10.38 -19.94 4.64
CA GLN A 74 11.15 -19.31 5.69
C GLN A 74 11.79 -20.38 6.55
N ASP A 75 12.98 -20.11 7.07
CA ASP A 75 13.65 -20.92 8.07
C ASP A 75 13.90 -20.10 9.34
N GLU A 76 13.43 -20.53 10.48
CA GLU A 76 13.86 -20.02 11.76
C GLU A 76 15.03 -20.89 12.25
N TRP A 77 16.24 -20.40 12.01
CA TRP A 77 17.48 -21.09 12.32
C TRP A 77 18.09 -20.59 13.63
N ASN A 78 18.05 -21.43 14.66
CA ASN A 78 18.69 -21.18 15.95
C ASN A 78 20.18 -21.54 15.86
N ILE A 79 21.02 -20.60 15.37
CA ILE A 79 22.47 -20.79 15.19
C ILE A 79 23.16 -21.03 16.53
N LEU A 80 22.75 -20.26 17.54
CA LEU A 80 23.20 -20.37 18.93
C LEU A 80 21.98 -20.32 19.86
N PRO A 81 22.09 -20.71 21.13
CA PRO A 81 21.00 -20.61 22.09
C PRO A 81 20.44 -19.18 22.25
N ASN A 82 21.24 -18.19 21.94
CA ASN A 82 20.89 -16.76 22.05
C ASN A 82 20.85 -16.03 20.70
N LEU A 83 21.07 -16.72 19.57
CA LEU A 83 21.07 -16.13 18.22
C LEU A 83 20.17 -16.92 17.29
N THR A 84 19.10 -16.30 16.83
CA THR A 84 18.20 -16.82 15.79
C THR A 84 18.30 -15.96 14.54
N VAL A 85 18.41 -16.59 13.38
CA VAL A 85 18.39 -15.94 12.06
C VAL A 85 17.23 -16.51 11.26
N VAL A 86 16.47 -15.62 10.61
CA VAL A 86 15.24 -15.99 9.89
C VAL A 86 15.30 -15.48 8.46
N PRO A 87 16.00 -16.18 7.54
CA PRO A 87 15.87 -15.93 6.12
C PRO A 87 14.49 -16.35 5.63
N GLY A 88 13.91 -15.58 4.73
CA GLY A 88 12.63 -15.87 4.12
C GLY A 88 12.57 -15.38 2.69
N LEU A 89 11.75 -16.02 1.91
CA LEU A 89 11.56 -15.75 0.50
C LEU A 89 10.09 -15.86 0.15
N ARG A 90 9.58 -14.90 -0.61
CA ARG A 90 8.24 -14.92 -1.13
C ARG A 90 8.21 -14.55 -2.61
N LEU A 91 7.49 -15.34 -3.38
CA LEU A 91 7.22 -15.12 -4.80
C LEU A 91 5.72 -14.94 -4.97
N ASP A 92 5.32 -13.80 -5.52
CA ASP A 92 3.90 -13.49 -5.73
C ASP A 92 3.65 -13.19 -7.22
N THR A 93 2.54 -13.72 -7.74
CA THR A 93 2.00 -13.35 -9.05
C THR A 93 0.80 -12.44 -8.82
N HIS A 94 0.78 -11.32 -9.53
CA HIS A 94 -0.28 -10.32 -9.45
C HIS A 94 -0.96 -10.19 -10.80
N SER A 95 -2.28 -10.13 -10.81
CA SER A 95 -3.08 -9.83 -12.00
C SER A 95 -4.27 -8.99 -11.59
N SER A 96 -4.40 -7.80 -12.16
CA SER A 96 -5.54 -6.93 -11.92
C SER A 96 -6.01 -6.27 -13.21
N GLY A 97 -7.28 -5.87 -13.27
CA GLY A 97 -7.84 -5.21 -14.42
C GLY A 97 -9.25 -4.70 -14.17
N GLU A 98 -9.62 -3.75 -15.01
CA GLU A 98 -10.92 -3.10 -15.00
C GLU A 98 -11.46 -3.05 -16.41
N GLU A 99 -12.70 -3.51 -16.58
CA GLU A 99 -13.43 -3.50 -17.83
C GLU A 99 -14.76 -2.79 -17.63
N TYR A 100 -15.14 -1.94 -18.56
CA TYR A 100 -16.37 -1.17 -18.49
C TYR A 100 -17.23 -1.36 -19.74
N THR A 101 -18.54 -1.42 -19.54
CA THR A 101 -19.54 -1.44 -20.60
C THR A 101 -20.58 -0.36 -20.31
N THR A 102 -20.87 0.49 -21.28
CA THR A 102 -21.82 1.59 -21.15
C THR A 102 -23.05 1.37 -22.04
N SER A 103 -24.23 1.80 -21.56
CA SER A 103 -25.49 1.70 -22.31
C SER A 103 -25.58 2.64 -23.53
N GLN A 104 -24.66 3.62 -23.61
CA GLN A 104 -24.56 4.56 -24.72
C GLN A 104 -23.10 4.67 -25.13
N LYS A 105 -22.85 5.09 -26.37
CA LYS A 105 -21.50 5.37 -26.83
C LYS A 105 -20.97 6.63 -26.12
N VAL A 106 -20.02 6.45 -25.25
CA VAL A 106 -19.28 7.51 -24.57
C VAL A 106 -17.85 7.55 -25.10
N SER A 107 -17.11 8.61 -24.78
CA SER A 107 -15.69 8.70 -25.09
C SER A 107 -14.93 7.49 -24.52
N ASP A 108 -13.98 6.94 -25.28
CA ASP A 108 -13.13 5.83 -24.83
C ASP A 108 -12.33 6.18 -23.57
N HIS A 109 -12.20 7.49 -23.29
CA HIS A 109 -11.55 7.99 -22.08
C HIS A 109 -12.48 8.13 -20.87
N ALA A 110 -13.79 7.94 -21.03
CA ALA A 110 -14.75 8.07 -19.92
C ALA A 110 -14.58 6.97 -18.88
N PHE A 111 -14.25 5.77 -19.34
CA PHE A 111 -14.00 4.58 -18.50
C PHE A 111 -12.80 3.80 -19.07
N PRO A 112 -11.56 4.23 -18.77
CA PRO A 112 -10.38 3.58 -19.31
C PRO A 112 -10.27 2.16 -18.78
N GLN A 113 -10.07 1.22 -19.71
CA GLN A 113 -9.77 -0.17 -19.36
C GLN A 113 -8.33 -0.29 -18.90
N THR A 114 -8.11 -1.04 -17.84
CA THR A 114 -6.78 -1.27 -17.28
C THR A 114 -6.47 -2.76 -17.18
N HIS A 115 -5.21 -3.09 -17.36
CA HIS A 115 -4.71 -4.44 -17.17
C HIS A 115 -3.30 -4.40 -16.60
N PHE A 116 -3.04 -5.23 -15.60
CA PHE A 116 -1.74 -5.39 -15.00
C PHE A 116 -1.46 -6.86 -14.72
N SER A 117 -0.26 -7.31 -15.05
CA SER A 117 0.21 -8.65 -14.71
C SER A 117 1.70 -8.59 -14.40
N LYS A 118 2.11 -9.07 -13.25
CA LYS A 118 3.52 -9.08 -12.83
C LYS A 118 3.78 -10.13 -11.77
N THR A 119 5.00 -10.67 -11.79
CA THR A 119 5.56 -11.49 -10.70
C THR A 119 6.52 -10.64 -9.88
N SER A 120 6.41 -10.70 -8.56
CA SER A 120 7.31 -10.05 -7.61
C SER A 120 8.08 -11.09 -6.81
N PHE A 121 9.33 -10.75 -6.50
CA PHE A 121 10.25 -11.53 -5.69
C PHE A 121 10.62 -10.73 -4.46
N ASN A 122 10.27 -11.24 -3.28
CA ASN A 122 10.31 -10.51 -2.02
C ASN A 122 11.14 -11.27 -0.98
N PRO A 123 12.49 -11.10 -0.97
CA PRO A 123 13.35 -11.64 0.08
C PRO A 123 13.22 -10.85 1.38
N ARG A 124 13.46 -11.56 2.49
CA ARG A 124 13.57 -10.98 3.82
C ARG A 124 14.60 -11.69 4.66
N LEU A 125 15.17 -10.96 5.62
CA LEU A 125 16.08 -11.51 6.62
C LEU A 125 15.77 -10.84 7.96
N ALA A 126 15.58 -11.64 8.99
CA ALA A 126 15.47 -11.15 10.36
C ALA A 126 16.50 -11.84 11.25
N ILE A 127 16.98 -11.10 12.24
CA ILE A 127 17.96 -11.57 13.24
C ILE A 127 17.42 -11.19 14.62
N LYS A 128 17.46 -12.13 15.55
CA LYS A 128 17.20 -11.92 16.97
C LYS A 128 18.41 -12.35 17.77
N TYR A 129 18.91 -11.44 18.57
CA TYR A 129 20.05 -11.71 19.46
C TYR A 129 19.67 -11.39 20.91
N SER A 130 19.63 -12.42 21.75
CA SER A 130 19.40 -12.28 23.19
C SER A 130 20.75 -12.03 23.86
N VAL A 131 21.11 -10.75 24.08
CA VAL A 131 22.33 -10.35 24.75
C VAL A 131 22.38 -10.88 26.19
N SER A 132 21.20 -10.86 26.83
CA SER A 132 20.97 -11.46 28.15
C SER A 132 19.50 -11.92 28.22
N PRO A 133 19.09 -12.64 29.28
CA PRO A 133 17.69 -12.99 29.49
C PRO A 133 16.72 -11.77 29.52
N SER A 134 17.27 -10.61 29.88
CA SER A 134 16.51 -9.36 30.00
C SER A 134 16.70 -8.39 28.86
N PHE A 135 17.62 -8.63 27.92
CA PHE A 135 17.91 -7.70 26.83
C PHE A 135 18.01 -8.40 25.48
N VAL A 136 17.14 -7.99 24.56
CA VAL A 136 17.01 -8.60 23.23
C VAL A 136 17.15 -7.51 22.16
N LEU A 137 18.00 -7.78 21.19
CA LEU A 137 18.14 -6.98 19.95
C LEU A 137 17.50 -7.72 18.81
N ARG A 138 16.83 -6.97 17.91
CA ARG A 138 16.31 -7.50 16.65
C ARG A 138 16.66 -6.57 15.52
N ALA A 139 16.99 -7.15 14.37
CA ALA A 139 17.16 -6.43 13.13
C ALA A 139 16.39 -7.15 12.04
N ASN A 140 15.77 -6.43 11.12
CA ASN A 140 15.22 -7.02 9.93
C ASN A 140 15.38 -6.12 8.71
N ILE A 141 15.48 -6.77 7.55
CA ILE A 141 15.38 -6.17 6.24
C ILE A 141 14.42 -7.00 5.42
N GLY A 142 13.53 -6.35 4.69
CA GLY A 142 12.56 -7.03 3.83
C GLY A 142 12.13 -6.16 2.66
N THR A 143 11.73 -6.79 1.59
CA THR A 143 11.18 -6.14 0.42
C THR A 143 9.69 -6.34 0.33
N GLY A 144 8.99 -5.41 -0.31
CA GLY A 144 7.56 -5.46 -0.57
C GLY A 144 7.22 -5.00 -1.98
N PHE A 145 6.05 -5.38 -2.43
CA PHE A 145 5.50 -5.01 -3.73
C PHE A 145 4.01 -4.69 -3.58
N ARG A 146 3.55 -3.63 -4.25
CA ARG A 146 2.14 -3.26 -4.36
C ARG A 146 1.76 -3.15 -5.84
N ALA A 147 0.80 -3.97 -6.27
CA ALA A 147 0.22 -3.87 -7.60
C ALA A 147 -0.63 -2.60 -7.73
N PRO A 148 -0.68 -1.95 -8.90
CA PRO A 148 -1.66 -0.89 -9.18
C PRO A 148 -3.08 -1.47 -9.30
N TYR A 149 -4.08 -0.57 -9.35
CA TYR A 149 -5.50 -0.90 -9.55
C TYR A 149 -6.14 -1.69 -8.40
N GLY A 150 -5.75 -1.39 -7.17
CA GLY A 150 -6.44 -1.85 -5.96
C GLY A 150 -7.80 -1.16 -5.81
N PHE A 151 -8.87 -1.92 -5.45
CA PHE A 151 -10.22 -1.37 -5.37
C PHE A 151 -10.45 -0.46 -4.17
N SER A 152 -9.73 -0.71 -3.08
CA SER A 152 -9.82 0.09 -1.85
C SER A 152 -9.37 1.55 -2.02
N GLU A 153 -8.64 1.83 -3.10
CA GLU A 153 -8.14 3.16 -3.43
C GLU A 153 -9.06 3.90 -4.41
N ASP A 154 -10.13 3.25 -4.87
CA ASP A 154 -11.09 3.87 -5.78
C ASP A 154 -11.95 4.89 -5.04
N LEU A 155 -11.86 6.13 -5.47
CA LEU A 155 -12.83 7.14 -5.07
C LEU A 155 -14.16 6.82 -5.76
N HIS A 156 -15.16 6.47 -4.97
CA HIS A 156 -16.50 6.20 -5.49
C HIS A 156 -17.12 7.47 -6.05
N LEU A 157 -17.41 7.47 -7.34
CA LEU A 157 -18.02 8.61 -8.05
C LEU A 157 -19.43 8.96 -7.58
N CYS A 158 -20.04 8.14 -6.71
CA CYS A 158 -21.42 8.32 -6.24
C CYS A 158 -21.64 9.51 -5.30
N SER A 159 -20.59 10.13 -4.78
CA SER A 159 -20.65 11.20 -3.76
C SER A 159 -20.23 12.57 -4.26
N GLY A 160 -20.22 12.79 -5.57
CA GLY A 160 -19.67 14.05 -6.14
C GLY A 160 -18.15 14.15 -6.08
N SER A 161 -17.49 13.03 -5.86
CA SER A 161 -16.03 12.96 -5.92
C SER A 161 -15.54 13.31 -7.34
N PRO A 162 -14.40 14.00 -7.47
CA PRO A 162 -13.84 14.33 -8.77
C PRO A 162 -13.50 13.05 -9.54
N ARG A 163 -13.63 13.10 -10.86
CA ARG A 163 -13.22 12.01 -11.74
C ARG A 163 -11.71 11.84 -11.67
N VAL A 164 -11.28 10.61 -11.50
CA VAL A 164 -9.87 10.23 -11.38
C VAL A 164 -9.46 9.35 -12.54
N TRP A 165 -8.43 9.77 -13.25
CA TRP A 165 -7.84 9.00 -14.33
C TRP A 165 -6.94 7.90 -13.78
N LYS A 166 -7.08 6.68 -14.31
CA LYS A 166 -6.15 5.57 -14.08
C LYS A 166 -5.45 5.22 -15.38
N SER A 167 -4.17 5.55 -15.45
CA SER A 167 -3.37 5.19 -16.62
C SER A 167 -3.18 3.68 -16.71
N SER A 168 -3.29 3.10 -17.91
CA SER A 168 -2.93 1.72 -18.18
C SER A 168 -1.42 1.44 -18.07
N SER A 169 -0.60 2.48 -17.94
CA SER A 169 0.86 2.40 -17.83
C SER A 169 1.38 2.42 -16.38
N LEU A 170 0.51 2.40 -15.38
CA LEU A 170 0.93 2.37 -13.97
C LEU A 170 1.82 1.16 -13.68
N LYS A 171 2.92 1.41 -13.00
CA LYS A 171 3.86 0.38 -12.53
C LYS A 171 3.52 -0.03 -11.10
N GLY A 172 3.89 -1.25 -10.71
CA GLY A 172 3.82 -1.66 -9.31
C GLY A 172 4.86 -0.95 -8.46
N GLU A 173 4.44 -0.50 -7.29
CA GLU A 173 5.30 0.11 -6.27
C GLU A 173 6.15 -0.95 -5.58
N ARG A 174 7.39 -0.62 -5.26
CA ARG A 174 8.33 -1.49 -4.52
C ARG A 174 8.80 -0.80 -3.26
N SER A 175 9.05 -1.59 -2.23
CA SER A 175 9.61 -1.09 -0.98
C SER A 175 10.77 -1.94 -0.50
N ILE A 176 11.69 -1.30 0.24
CA ILE A 176 12.69 -1.96 1.08
C ILE A 176 12.56 -1.36 2.46
N SER A 177 12.31 -2.22 3.45
CA SER A 177 12.15 -1.82 4.85
C SER A 177 13.30 -2.33 5.69
N TYR A 178 13.82 -1.46 6.55
CA TYR A 178 14.88 -1.72 7.53
C TYR A 178 14.34 -1.42 8.91
N ASN A 179 14.54 -2.33 9.86
CA ASN A 179 14.17 -2.12 11.25
C ASN A 179 15.28 -2.61 12.17
N LEU A 180 15.54 -1.85 13.23
CA LEU A 180 16.41 -2.21 14.32
C LEU A 180 15.67 -1.93 15.61
N SER A 181 15.51 -2.94 16.46
CA SER A 181 14.83 -2.80 17.74
C SER A 181 15.60 -3.40 18.90
N ALA A 182 15.38 -2.80 20.07
CA ALA A 182 15.90 -3.25 21.35
C ALA A 182 14.76 -3.33 22.37
N ASP A 183 14.68 -4.48 23.07
CA ASP A 183 13.75 -4.68 24.15
C ASP A 183 14.48 -5.01 25.44
N TYR A 184 14.10 -4.34 26.52
CA TYR A 184 14.58 -4.61 27.86
C TYR A 184 13.43 -5.03 28.77
N TYR A 185 13.61 -6.15 29.46
CA TYR A 185 12.63 -6.76 30.35
C TYR A 185 13.17 -6.79 31.77
N ALA A 186 12.63 -5.99 32.66
CA ALA A 186 12.83 -6.08 34.10
C ALA A 186 11.57 -6.63 34.77
N ARG A 187 11.66 -6.92 36.09
CA ARG A 187 10.55 -7.51 36.83
C ARG A 187 9.22 -6.77 36.66
N ASN A 188 9.28 -5.45 36.69
CA ASN A 188 8.09 -4.58 36.70
C ASN A 188 8.06 -3.60 35.52
N VAL A 189 9.07 -3.62 34.65
CA VAL A 189 9.21 -2.66 33.51
C VAL A 189 9.61 -3.40 32.25
N GLN A 190 8.96 -3.09 31.15
CA GLN A 190 9.40 -3.43 29.82
C GLN A 190 9.65 -2.12 29.05
N LEU A 191 10.84 -2.00 28.47
CA LEU A 191 11.19 -0.91 27.57
C LEU A 191 11.35 -1.48 26.17
N SER A 192 10.89 -0.74 25.18
CA SER A 192 11.11 -1.06 23.77
C SER A 192 11.54 0.19 23.00
N ALA A 193 12.48 0.03 22.11
CA ALA A 193 12.89 1.06 21.16
C ALA A 193 12.99 0.44 19.78
N ASN A 194 12.49 1.12 18.77
CA ASN A 194 12.56 0.71 17.37
C ASN A 194 12.95 1.89 16.49
N ILE A 195 13.89 1.69 15.59
CA ILE A 195 14.26 2.63 14.53
C ILE A 195 13.89 1.94 13.22
N PHE A 196 13.18 2.64 12.36
CA PHE A 196 12.76 2.09 11.08
C PHE A 196 12.98 3.06 9.93
N ARG A 197 13.16 2.48 8.75
CA ARG A 197 13.15 3.19 7.48
C ARG A 197 12.56 2.30 6.40
N THR A 198 11.67 2.86 5.59
CA THR A 198 11.13 2.23 4.39
C THR A 198 11.39 3.15 3.20
N ASP A 199 12.18 2.68 2.25
CA ASP A 199 12.37 3.32 0.96
C ASP A 199 11.31 2.78 -0.02
N LEU A 200 10.64 3.68 -0.73
CA LEU A 200 9.60 3.42 -1.72
C LEU A 200 10.09 3.83 -3.10
N LYS A 201 9.90 2.97 -4.07
CA LYS A 201 10.21 3.21 -5.47
C LYS A 201 8.95 3.10 -6.32
N ASP A 202 8.84 3.97 -7.34
CA ASP A 202 7.66 4.04 -8.22
C ASP A 202 6.35 4.21 -7.40
N LYS A 203 6.38 5.02 -6.33
CA LYS A 203 5.22 5.21 -5.44
C LYS A 203 3.99 5.61 -6.23
N ILE A 204 2.88 4.90 -6.05
CA ILE A 204 1.60 5.22 -6.66
C ILE A 204 0.89 6.24 -5.79
N GLN A 205 0.52 7.35 -6.37
CA GLN A 205 -0.14 8.45 -5.67
C GLN A 205 -1.21 9.12 -6.54
N PHE A 206 -2.17 9.69 -5.87
CA PHE A 206 -3.16 10.59 -6.41
C PHE A 206 -2.51 11.96 -6.65
N ALA A 207 -2.71 12.52 -7.82
CA ALA A 207 -2.14 13.80 -8.23
C ALA A 207 -3.13 14.60 -9.13
N PRO A 208 -2.96 15.92 -9.28
CA PRO A 208 -3.67 16.69 -10.30
C PRO A 208 -3.46 16.07 -11.68
N ALA A 209 -4.52 16.06 -12.48
CA ALA A 209 -4.45 15.55 -13.84
C ALA A 209 -3.46 16.37 -14.69
N SER A 210 -2.68 15.67 -15.52
CA SER A 210 -1.84 16.32 -16.53
C SER A 210 -2.70 17.08 -17.55
N ASP A 211 -2.11 18.00 -18.29
CA ASP A 211 -2.85 18.79 -19.28
C ASP A 211 -3.46 17.93 -20.41
N GLU A 212 -2.84 16.77 -20.69
CA GLU A 212 -3.41 15.79 -21.62
C GLU A 212 -4.66 15.12 -21.03
N VAL A 213 -4.61 14.73 -19.77
CA VAL A 213 -5.71 14.05 -19.08
C VAL A 213 -6.86 15.00 -18.76
N LYS A 214 -6.58 16.28 -18.49
CA LYS A 214 -7.60 17.33 -18.33
C LYS A 214 -8.48 17.50 -19.57
N LYS A 215 -7.91 17.32 -20.78
CA LYS A 215 -8.69 17.37 -22.04
C LYS A 215 -9.80 16.32 -22.10
N PHE A 216 -9.69 15.24 -21.32
CA PHE A 216 -10.71 14.20 -21.20
C PHE A 216 -11.70 14.46 -20.06
N GLY A 217 -11.67 15.64 -19.44
CA GLY A 217 -12.58 16.05 -18.36
C GLY A 217 -12.21 15.44 -16.99
N TYR A 218 -10.99 15.03 -16.78
CA TYR A 218 -10.50 14.56 -15.48
C TYR A 218 -9.80 15.68 -14.71
N THR A 219 -10.05 15.75 -13.42
CA THR A 219 -9.40 16.70 -12.52
C THR A 219 -8.15 16.11 -11.86
N TYR A 220 -8.16 14.80 -11.64
CA TYR A 220 -7.10 14.08 -10.95
C TYR A 220 -6.72 12.78 -11.66
N GLN A 221 -5.54 12.28 -11.36
CA GLN A 221 -5.02 11.03 -11.90
C GLN A 221 -4.24 10.24 -10.85
N TRP A 222 -4.23 8.90 -11.00
CA TRP A 222 -3.25 8.05 -10.36
C TRP A 222 -2.00 8.01 -11.22
N GLU A 223 -0.84 8.25 -10.63
CA GLU A 223 0.45 8.18 -11.31
C GLU A 223 1.52 7.54 -10.42
N ASN A 224 2.57 7.01 -11.05
CA ASN A 224 3.77 6.70 -10.33
C ASN A 224 4.56 7.99 -10.16
N VAL A 225 4.63 8.42 -8.94
CA VAL A 225 5.44 9.57 -8.54
C VAL A 225 6.87 9.13 -8.25
N ASP A 226 7.70 10.08 -7.87
CA ASP A 226 9.08 9.86 -7.52
C ASP A 226 9.28 8.89 -6.36
N ASP A 227 10.51 8.46 -6.17
CA ASP A 227 10.93 7.69 -5.01
C ASP A 227 10.69 8.49 -3.72
N ALA A 228 10.27 7.78 -2.68
CA ALA A 228 9.99 8.37 -1.39
C ALA A 228 10.58 7.50 -0.27
N TYR A 229 10.63 8.04 0.93
CA TYR A 229 10.94 7.25 2.12
C TYR A 229 10.10 7.67 3.31
N VAL A 230 9.91 6.73 4.21
CA VAL A 230 9.36 6.97 5.56
C VAL A 230 10.35 6.42 6.56
N GLN A 231 10.69 7.20 7.57
CA GLN A 231 11.59 6.78 8.64
C GLN A 231 11.12 7.31 9.99
N GLY A 232 11.52 6.66 11.06
CA GLY A 232 11.11 7.11 12.39
C GLY A 232 11.72 6.31 13.52
N ILE A 233 11.33 6.74 14.74
CA ILE A 233 11.70 6.11 16.00
C ILE A 233 10.41 5.87 16.78
N GLU A 234 10.30 4.68 17.36
CA GLU A 234 9.22 4.31 18.27
C GLU A 234 9.79 3.92 19.62
N LEU A 235 9.24 4.46 20.69
CA LEU A 235 9.60 4.16 22.05
C LEU A 235 8.39 3.65 22.80
N GLY A 236 8.55 2.61 23.59
CA GLY A 236 7.51 2.03 24.41
C GLY A 236 7.98 1.77 25.84
N VAL A 237 7.13 2.10 26.80
CA VAL A 237 7.33 1.76 28.21
C VAL A 237 6.07 1.09 28.73
N LYS A 238 6.22 -0.10 29.34
CA LYS A 238 5.15 -0.75 30.11
C LYS A 238 5.65 -0.90 31.53
N TRP A 239 4.83 -0.50 32.50
CA TRP A 239 5.15 -0.50 33.91
C TRP A 239 4.06 -1.18 34.73
N ASN A 240 4.44 -2.21 35.48
CA ASN A 240 3.55 -3.01 36.33
C ASN A 240 4.11 -3.02 37.76
N PRO A 241 4.02 -1.91 38.54
CA PRO A 241 4.63 -1.82 39.86
C PRO A 241 4.06 -2.82 40.86
N PHE A 242 2.77 -3.15 40.75
CA PHE A 242 2.09 -4.12 41.58
C PHE A 242 1.00 -4.86 40.77
N ARG A 243 0.43 -5.94 41.35
CA ARG A 243 -0.42 -6.90 40.66
C ARG A 243 -1.60 -6.28 39.89
N ASP A 244 -2.24 -5.26 40.46
CA ASP A 244 -3.51 -4.73 39.98
C ASP A 244 -3.34 -3.40 39.21
N PHE A 245 -2.10 -2.96 38.97
CA PHE A 245 -1.82 -1.73 38.26
C PHE A 245 -0.88 -1.95 37.07
N LYS A 246 -1.31 -1.50 35.91
CA LYS A 246 -0.52 -1.52 34.67
C LYS A 246 -0.63 -0.15 33.99
N ALA A 247 0.49 0.43 33.63
CA ALA A 247 0.58 1.65 32.87
C ALA A 247 1.44 1.43 31.63
N GLY A 248 1.15 2.11 30.55
CA GLY A 248 1.96 2.05 29.32
C GLY A 248 1.90 3.37 28.56
N VAL A 249 3.04 3.73 27.98
CA VAL A 249 3.19 4.88 27.09
C VAL A 249 3.92 4.41 25.84
N ASN A 250 3.38 4.76 24.68
CA ASN A 250 4.06 4.62 23.41
C ASN A 250 4.24 6.00 22.77
N TRP A 251 5.39 6.24 22.22
CA TRP A 251 5.74 7.46 21.55
C TRP A 251 6.39 7.18 20.22
N THR A 252 5.89 7.81 19.15
CA THR A 252 6.38 7.63 17.79
C THR A 252 6.65 9.00 17.17
N ILE A 253 7.84 9.16 16.61
CA ILE A 253 8.17 10.23 15.68
C ILE A 253 8.47 9.61 14.34
N ASN A 254 7.79 10.09 13.29
CA ASN A 254 8.06 9.66 11.93
C ASN A 254 8.16 10.86 10.98
N GLN A 255 8.83 10.64 9.88
CA GLN A 255 8.99 11.58 8.79
C GLN A 255 8.85 10.85 7.47
N GLY A 256 7.98 11.34 6.59
CA GLY A 256 7.84 10.88 5.21
C GLY A 256 8.25 11.98 4.24
N LYS A 257 9.12 11.66 3.26
CA LYS A 257 9.59 12.60 2.23
C LYS A 257 9.70 11.95 0.87
N PHE A 258 9.50 12.74 -0.17
CA PHE A 258 9.97 12.41 -1.52
C PHE A 258 11.49 12.62 -1.61
N LYS A 259 12.17 11.88 -2.48
CA LYS A 259 13.61 12.04 -2.69
C LYS A 259 13.94 13.31 -3.46
N HIS A 260 13.07 13.72 -4.38
CA HIS A 260 13.23 14.94 -5.17
C HIS A 260 12.08 15.91 -4.89
N GLU A 261 12.33 17.18 -5.13
CA GLU A 261 11.31 18.21 -5.03
C GLU A 261 10.23 18.00 -6.08
N ARG A 262 8.99 18.21 -5.68
CA ARG A 262 7.83 18.12 -6.58
C ARG A 262 7.02 19.40 -6.53
N ALA A 263 6.48 19.78 -7.70
CA ALA A 263 5.38 20.75 -7.72
C ALA A 263 4.17 20.11 -6.98
N GLU A 264 3.62 20.84 -6.05
CA GLU A 264 2.57 20.33 -5.17
C GLU A 264 1.20 20.34 -5.80
N TRP A 265 0.30 19.58 -5.20
CA TRP A 265 -1.08 19.51 -5.59
C TRP A 265 -1.98 20.60 -5.03
N SER A 266 -1.49 21.44 -4.16
CA SER A 266 -2.18 22.58 -3.65
C SER A 266 -2.06 23.73 -4.65
N ASP A 267 -2.92 24.71 -4.48
CA ASP A 267 -2.90 25.93 -5.25
C ASP A 267 -1.46 26.46 -5.39
N PRO A 268 -0.89 26.50 -6.60
CA PRO A 268 0.48 26.96 -6.82
C PRO A 268 0.72 28.42 -6.37
N GLU A 269 -0.35 29.16 -6.07
CA GLU A 269 -0.28 30.51 -5.54
C GLU A 269 -0.28 30.54 -3.99
N SER A 270 -0.52 29.41 -3.30
CA SER A 270 -0.47 29.38 -1.84
C SER A 270 0.97 29.33 -1.32
N ASP A 271 1.24 30.14 -0.29
CA ASP A 271 2.58 30.17 0.32
C ASP A 271 2.97 28.85 1.00
N GLU A 272 2.00 28.05 1.45
CA GLU A 272 2.20 26.75 2.02
C GLU A 272 2.78 25.73 1.01
N CYS A 273 2.50 25.87 -0.27
CA CYS A 273 3.10 25.09 -1.34
C CYS A 273 4.58 25.27 -1.49
N LYS A 274 5.09 26.43 -1.18
CA LYS A 274 6.49 26.79 -1.37
C LYS A 274 7.40 26.27 -0.27
N GLU A 275 6.83 25.95 0.91
CA GLU A 275 7.60 25.62 2.11
C GLU A 275 7.89 24.13 2.33
N ALA A 276 7.21 23.22 1.62
CA ALA A 276 7.38 21.78 1.87
C ALA A 276 7.30 20.89 0.61
N PRO A 277 8.07 21.18 -0.44
CA PRO A 277 7.94 20.49 -1.73
C PRO A 277 8.33 18.99 -1.71
N GLN A 278 8.94 18.50 -0.63
CA GLN A 278 9.35 17.11 -0.49
C GLN A 278 8.47 16.29 0.46
N ARG A 279 7.47 16.89 1.10
CA ARG A 279 6.62 16.16 2.05
C ARG A 279 5.69 15.19 1.33
N LEU A 280 5.49 14.02 1.91
CA LEU A 280 4.43 13.11 1.49
C LEU A 280 3.08 13.70 1.90
N ALA A 281 2.10 13.61 0.99
CA ALA A 281 0.73 13.95 1.33
C ALA A 281 0.30 13.16 2.59
N TYR A 282 -0.35 13.84 3.52
CA TYR A 282 -0.76 13.30 4.84
C TYR A 282 0.38 12.99 5.84
N ALA A 283 1.64 13.22 5.51
CA ALA A 283 2.68 13.21 6.53
C ALA A 283 2.54 14.45 7.41
N LYS A 284 2.18 14.27 8.67
CA LYS A 284 2.23 15.34 9.67
C LYS A 284 3.65 15.42 10.23
N ASP A 285 4.10 16.66 10.52
CA ASP A 285 5.36 16.89 11.25
C ASP A 285 5.30 16.37 12.66
#